data_5642d2ab977cbc3153ce41b3e8d7f577
#
_entry.id   5642d2ab977cbc3153ce41b3e8d7f577
#
_cell.length_a   1.000
_cell.length_b   1.000
_cell.length_c   1.000
_cell.angle_alpha   90.00
_cell.angle_beta   90.00
_cell.angle_gamma   90.00
#
_symmetry.space_group_name_H-M   'P 1'
#
loop_
_entity.id
_entity.type
_entity.pdbx_description
1 polymer ?
#
loop_
_entity_poly.entity_id
_entity_poly.type
_entity_poly.pdbx_seq_one_letter_code
_entity_poly.pdbx_strand_id
1 'polypeptide(L)'
;MNGLEEAKLLYEQRGKDMLHTCFPEYEGRIAVGLVGHGSECFGYDDELSRDHDFEPGFCLWLTDEDDINIGPRLARSYRELTGRGTVLKSAMGEKKLGVLRISDFYRRYTGCPGAPESAEHWLSLPSWALAEATNGQVWRDDLGEFTAIRNTLLHGMPEDVRLKKIAARAVEMAQSGQYNYLRCLRHGEAGSAQLALTEFVRSSCSMIFLLNRRHEPYYKWVFRAMAELDKLSSLKDALEFLLLGENDSKLKEGVIEDICASVIAEMRVQELTDSSSDYLEDHAFEAQERITSRSIRAMHIMEG
;
A
#
# COMPACT_ATOMS: atom_id res chain seq x y z
N MET A 1 -21.72 -11.03 -1.34
CA MET A 1 -21.52 -9.56 -1.20
C MET A 1 -20.31 -9.39 -0.33
N ASN A 2 -19.32 -8.62 -0.75
CA ASN A 2 -18.14 -8.29 0.09
C ASN A 2 -18.46 -7.07 0.97
N GLY A 3 -17.60 -6.81 1.97
CA GLY A 3 -17.84 -5.74 2.95
C GLY A 3 -17.93 -4.34 2.34
N LEU A 4 -17.20 -4.09 1.24
CA LEU A 4 -17.26 -2.83 0.50
C LEU A 4 -18.63 -2.62 -0.15
N GLU A 5 -19.19 -3.68 -0.75
CA GLU A 5 -20.54 -3.67 -1.35
C GLU A 5 -21.63 -3.49 -0.29
N GLU A 6 -21.50 -4.17 0.86
CA GLU A 6 -22.43 -4.03 1.98
C GLU A 6 -22.42 -2.63 2.58
N ALA A 7 -21.24 -2.05 2.76
CA ALA A 7 -21.07 -0.67 3.23
C ALA A 7 -21.68 0.34 2.26
N LYS A 8 -21.48 0.15 0.95
CA LYS A 8 -22.08 1.00 -0.08
C LYS A 8 -23.60 0.90 -0.08
N LEU A 9 -24.13 -0.31 0.02
CA LEU A 9 -25.58 -0.53 0.08
C LEU A 9 -26.20 0.14 1.31
N LEU A 10 -25.57 0.04 2.47
CA LEU A 10 -26.01 0.73 3.69
C LEU A 10 -26.04 2.24 3.51
N TYR A 11 -25.01 2.82 2.87
CA TYR A 11 -24.99 4.24 2.55
C TYR A 11 -26.12 4.61 1.59
N GLU A 12 -26.32 3.85 0.50
CA GLU A 12 -27.33 4.13 -0.50
C GLU A 12 -28.76 4.02 0.03
N GLN A 13 -29.05 3.05 0.89
CA GLN A 13 -30.38 2.79 1.42
C GLN A 13 -30.75 3.69 2.61
N ARG A 14 -29.78 4.10 3.42
CA ARG A 14 -30.05 4.80 4.69
C ARG A 14 -29.18 6.04 4.88
N GLY A 15 -27.91 6.00 4.47
CA GLY A 15 -26.97 7.07 4.65
C GLY A 15 -27.34 8.34 3.88
N LYS A 16 -27.74 8.20 2.62
CA LYS A 16 -28.17 9.32 1.77
C LYS A 16 -29.36 10.06 2.37
N ASP A 17 -30.39 9.33 2.78
CA ASP A 17 -31.61 9.92 3.36
C ASP A 17 -31.30 10.62 4.69
N MET A 18 -30.42 10.04 5.51
CA MET A 18 -29.98 10.67 6.77
C MET A 18 -29.25 11.99 6.49
N LEU A 19 -28.33 12.03 5.53
CA LEU A 19 -27.62 13.28 5.17
C LEU A 19 -28.58 14.31 4.60
N HIS A 20 -29.43 13.93 3.66
CA HIS A 20 -30.40 14.83 3.04
C HIS A 20 -31.39 15.42 4.05
N THR A 21 -31.90 14.61 4.97
CA THR A 21 -32.92 15.04 5.94
C THR A 21 -32.35 15.83 7.12
N CYS A 22 -31.20 15.37 7.66
CA CYS A 22 -30.64 15.91 8.89
C CYS A 22 -29.57 17.00 8.68
N PHE A 23 -28.94 17.01 7.48
CA PHE A 23 -27.79 17.87 7.16
C PHE A 23 -27.87 18.46 5.74
N PRO A 24 -29.01 19.01 5.29
CA PRO A 24 -29.19 19.44 3.89
C PRO A 24 -28.16 20.51 3.46
N GLU A 25 -27.76 21.42 4.36
CA GLU A 25 -26.79 22.48 4.07
C GLU A 25 -25.34 21.96 3.97
N TYR A 26 -25.05 20.77 4.53
CA TYR A 26 -23.73 20.13 4.57
C TYR A 26 -23.66 18.91 3.67
N GLU A 27 -24.76 18.48 3.08
CA GLU A 27 -24.80 17.25 2.29
C GLU A 27 -23.73 17.23 1.19
N GLY A 28 -23.52 18.35 0.47
CA GLY A 28 -22.47 18.53 -0.53
C GLY A 28 -21.06 18.79 0.03
N ARG A 29 -20.90 18.86 1.36
CA ARG A 29 -19.63 19.13 2.02
C ARG A 29 -19.04 17.88 2.71
N ILE A 30 -19.79 16.78 2.75
CA ILE A 30 -19.42 15.54 3.42
C ILE A 30 -18.92 14.54 2.37
N ALA A 31 -17.66 14.15 2.45
CA ALA A 31 -17.14 13.05 1.66
C ALA A 31 -17.58 11.71 2.28
N VAL A 32 -17.93 10.73 1.45
CA VAL A 32 -18.47 9.44 1.87
C VAL A 32 -17.81 8.29 1.13
N GLY A 33 -17.45 7.24 1.85
CA GLY A 33 -16.85 6.06 1.25
C GLY A 33 -16.43 5.03 2.27
N LEU A 34 -15.63 4.08 1.84
CA LEU A 34 -14.93 3.13 2.69
C LEU A 34 -13.48 3.02 2.22
N VAL A 35 -12.53 3.53 3.01
CA VAL A 35 -11.09 3.57 2.75
C VAL A 35 -10.36 3.34 4.08
N GLY A 36 -9.23 2.67 4.05
CA GLY A 36 -8.37 2.54 5.22
C GLY A 36 -8.01 1.10 5.56
N HIS A 37 -7.80 0.86 6.85
CA HIS A 37 -7.42 -0.44 7.37
C HIS A 37 -8.58 -1.44 7.28
N GLY A 38 -8.28 -2.66 6.82
CA GLY A 38 -9.21 -3.80 6.78
C GLY A 38 -9.27 -4.48 5.42
N SER A 39 -9.54 -5.78 5.45
CA SER A 39 -9.67 -6.60 4.23
C SER A 39 -10.80 -6.11 3.33
N GLU A 40 -11.89 -5.62 3.91
CA GLU A 40 -13.03 -5.07 3.20
C GLU A 40 -12.68 -3.81 2.40
N CYS A 41 -11.73 -2.98 2.88
CA CYS A 41 -11.25 -1.82 2.15
C CYS A 41 -10.43 -2.22 0.90
N PHE A 42 -9.83 -3.40 0.89
CA PHE A 42 -9.15 -3.96 -0.28
C PHE A 42 -10.08 -4.83 -1.16
N GLY A 43 -11.28 -5.16 -0.68
CA GLY A 43 -12.15 -6.15 -1.33
C GLY A 43 -11.64 -7.59 -1.19
N TYR A 44 -10.81 -7.85 -0.17
CA TYR A 44 -10.17 -9.14 0.11
C TYR A 44 -10.81 -9.90 1.27
N ASP A 45 -11.91 -9.39 1.79
CA ASP A 45 -12.66 -10.03 2.85
C ASP A 45 -13.32 -11.34 2.38
N ASP A 46 -13.32 -12.33 3.25
CA ASP A 46 -13.91 -13.65 3.10
C ASP A 46 -14.70 -14.05 4.35
N GLU A 47 -15.17 -15.28 4.43
CA GLU A 47 -15.93 -15.79 5.58
C GLU A 47 -15.10 -15.74 6.88
N LEU A 48 -13.78 -15.97 6.80
CA LEU A 48 -12.88 -15.91 7.95
C LEU A 48 -12.66 -14.48 8.45
N SER A 49 -12.71 -13.50 7.53
CA SER A 49 -12.54 -12.08 7.87
C SER A 49 -13.74 -11.53 8.68
N ARG A 50 -14.89 -12.22 8.64
CA ARG A 50 -16.13 -11.79 9.30
C ARG A 50 -16.20 -12.15 10.79
N ASP A 51 -15.30 -13.02 11.28
CA ASP A 51 -15.38 -13.57 12.64
C ASP A 51 -14.97 -12.60 13.76
N HIS A 52 -14.18 -11.57 13.50
CA HIS A 52 -13.55 -10.79 14.57
C HIS A 52 -13.84 -9.29 14.60
N ASP A 53 -14.08 -8.61 13.46
CA ASP A 53 -14.24 -7.15 13.43
C ASP A 53 -15.15 -6.65 12.30
N PHE A 54 -15.89 -7.57 11.65
CA PHE A 54 -16.76 -7.19 10.55
C PHE A 54 -18.06 -6.59 11.05
N GLU A 55 -18.21 -5.30 10.86
CA GLU A 55 -19.48 -4.63 11.03
C GLU A 55 -19.76 -3.75 9.81
N PRO A 56 -20.93 -3.87 9.17
CA PRO A 56 -21.27 -3.02 8.04
C PRO A 56 -21.31 -1.56 8.48
N GLY A 57 -20.53 -0.71 7.81
CA GLY A 57 -20.42 0.69 8.11
C GLY A 57 -19.60 1.40 7.04
N PHE A 58 -19.62 2.72 7.07
CA PHE A 58 -18.90 3.56 6.11
C PHE A 58 -18.27 4.76 6.81
N CYS A 59 -17.41 5.47 6.12
CA CYS A 59 -16.78 6.68 6.59
C CYS A 59 -17.51 7.91 6.05
N LEU A 60 -17.59 8.93 6.90
CA LEU A 60 -18.05 10.28 6.60
C LEU A 60 -16.89 11.22 6.93
N TRP A 61 -16.27 11.80 5.91
CA TRP A 61 -15.13 12.69 6.12
C TRP A 61 -15.56 14.15 6.02
N LEU A 62 -15.13 14.94 7.00
CA LEU A 62 -15.39 16.36 7.14
C LEU A 62 -14.10 17.15 7.02
N THR A 63 -14.19 18.39 6.54
CA THR A 63 -13.15 19.39 6.77
C THR A 63 -13.02 19.67 8.27
N ASP A 64 -11.92 20.26 8.71
CA ASP A 64 -11.73 20.62 10.11
C ASP A 64 -12.79 21.63 10.59
N GLU A 65 -13.18 22.57 9.70
CA GLU A 65 -14.24 23.57 9.95
C GLU A 65 -15.61 22.89 10.13
N ASP A 66 -15.98 22.00 9.21
CA ASP A 66 -17.28 21.32 9.26
C ASP A 66 -17.39 20.37 10.45
N ASP A 67 -16.28 19.74 10.85
CA ASP A 67 -16.26 18.88 12.05
C ASP A 67 -16.56 19.68 13.33
N ILE A 68 -16.03 20.90 13.44
CA ILE A 68 -16.37 21.81 14.54
C ILE A 68 -17.87 22.13 14.56
N ASN A 69 -18.45 22.40 13.39
CA ASN A 69 -19.83 22.85 13.25
C ASN A 69 -20.86 21.72 13.44
N ILE A 70 -20.62 20.56 12.83
CA ILE A 70 -21.60 19.47 12.76
C ILE A 70 -21.09 18.10 13.23
N GLY A 71 -19.79 17.90 13.41
CA GLY A 71 -19.18 16.59 13.68
C GLY A 71 -19.87 15.81 14.82
N PRO A 72 -20.07 16.38 16.03
CA PRO A 72 -20.73 15.68 17.12
C PRO A 72 -22.19 15.29 16.81
N ARG A 73 -22.93 16.15 16.08
CA ARG A 73 -24.31 15.90 15.66
C ARG A 73 -24.36 14.81 14.60
N LEU A 74 -23.50 14.88 13.59
CA LEU A 74 -23.39 13.88 12.54
C LEU A 74 -22.99 12.50 13.11
N ALA A 75 -22.06 12.48 14.06
CA ALA A 75 -21.64 11.23 14.72
C ALA A 75 -22.78 10.58 15.54
N ARG A 76 -23.70 11.38 16.09
CA ARG A 76 -24.90 10.87 16.76
C ARG A 76 -25.85 10.24 15.75
N SER A 77 -26.20 10.94 14.68
CA SER A 77 -27.09 10.44 13.62
C SER A 77 -26.50 9.17 12.96
N TYR A 78 -25.19 9.11 12.74
CA TYR A 78 -24.54 7.91 12.25
C TYR A 78 -24.67 6.71 13.20
N ARG A 79 -24.55 6.90 14.50
CA ARG A 79 -24.74 5.84 15.51
C ARG A 79 -26.19 5.34 15.52
N GLU A 80 -27.17 6.25 15.45
CA GLU A 80 -28.59 5.91 15.36
C GLU A 80 -28.89 5.10 14.09
N LEU A 81 -28.29 5.50 12.95
CA LEU A 81 -28.43 4.81 11.66
C LEU A 81 -27.88 3.39 11.72
N THR A 82 -26.71 3.20 12.32
CA THR A 82 -26.01 1.90 12.37
C THR A 82 -26.46 1.02 13.55
N GLY A 83 -27.25 1.56 14.50
CA GLY A 83 -27.70 0.85 15.71
C GLY A 83 -26.59 0.63 16.73
N ARG A 84 -25.49 1.37 16.67
CA ARG A 84 -24.28 1.13 17.48
C ARG A 84 -24.13 2.11 18.62
N GLY A 85 -23.98 1.59 19.82
CA GLY A 85 -23.70 2.38 21.01
C GLY A 85 -22.24 2.86 21.12
N THR A 86 -21.30 2.18 20.49
CA THR A 86 -19.86 2.43 20.65
C THR A 86 -19.16 2.50 19.29
N VAL A 87 -18.23 3.43 19.16
CA VAL A 87 -17.35 3.54 17.98
C VAL A 87 -16.37 2.39 18.01
N LEU A 88 -16.31 1.61 16.92
CA LEU A 88 -15.26 0.62 16.74
C LEU A 88 -13.91 1.30 16.73
N LYS A 89 -13.03 0.82 17.59
CA LYS A 89 -11.63 1.18 17.59
C LYS A 89 -10.87 0.03 16.92
N SER A 90 -9.85 0.35 16.11
CA SER A 90 -8.88 -0.63 15.67
C SER A 90 -8.18 -1.27 16.89
N ALA A 91 -7.43 -2.36 16.67
CA ALA A 91 -6.58 -2.97 17.72
C ALA A 91 -5.62 -1.95 18.38
N MET A 92 -5.34 -0.83 17.69
CA MET A 92 -4.54 0.29 18.20
C MET A 92 -5.38 1.43 18.81
N GLY A 93 -6.67 1.22 19.04
CA GLY A 93 -7.56 2.18 19.70
C GLY A 93 -8.10 3.31 18.82
N GLU A 94 -7.83 3.29 17.52
CA GLU A 94 -8.25 4.31 16.58
C GLU A 94 -9.63 4.03 15.95
N LYS A 95 -10.32 5.11 15.61
CA LYS A 95 -11.65 5.05 15.00
C LYS A 95 -11.52 4.63 13.53
N LYS A 96 -12.08 3.47 13.17
CA LYS A 96 -12.03 2.90 11.83
C LYS A 96 -13.16 3.42 10.92
N LEU A 97 -14.37 3.54 11.42
CA LEU A 97 -15.59 3.89 10.69
C LEU A 97 -16.32 5.10 11.32
N GLY A 98 -17.24 5.68 10.58
CA GLY A 98 -18.09 6.78 11.00
C GLY A 98 -17.51 8.15 10.65
N VAL A 99 -17.79 9.15 11.47
CA VAL A 99 -17.40 10.55 11.19
C VAL A 99 -15.94 10.78 11.57
N LEU A 100 -15.14 11.26 10.64
CA LEU A 100 -13.71 11.50 10.73
C LEU A 100 -13.36 12.85 10.11
N ARG A 101 -12.32 13.53 10.61
CA ARG A 101 -11.73 14.64 9.87
C ARG A 101 -10.86 14.12 8.74
N ILE A 102 -10.87 14.79 7.60
CA ILE A 102 -9.97 14.50 6.48
C ILE A 102 -8.50 14.58 6.95
N SER A 103 -8.18 15.64 7.69
CA SER A 103 -6.84 15.88 8.24
C SER A 103 -6.36 14.77 9.17
N ASP A 104 -7.23 14.26 10.06
CA ASP A 104 -6.89 13.20 11.02
C ASP A 104 -6.79 11.83 10.32
N PHE A 105 -7.64 11.59 9.32
CA PHE A 105 -7.55 10.38 8.51
C PHE A 105 -6.20 10.28 7.82
N TYR A 106 -5.77 11.31 7.07
CA TYR A 106 -4.49 11.25 6.36
C TYR A 106 -3.29 11.31 7.30
N ARG A 107 -3.34 12.07 8.40
CA ARG A 107 -2.26 12.12 9.40
C ARG A 107 -1.90 10.74 9.96
N ARG A 108 -2.86 9.84 10.06
CA ARG A 108 -2.63 8.45 10.50
C ARG A 108 -1.66 7.71 9.59
N TYR A 109 -1.73 7.97 8.28
CA TYR A 109 -0.95 7.24 7.26
C TYR A 109 0.30 7.99 6.81
N THR A 110 0.24 9.31 6.78
CA THR A 110 1.30 10.15 6.24
C THR A 110 2.06 10.95 7.30
N GLY A 111 1.58 10.98 8.55
CA GLY A 111 2.14 11.81 9.61
C GLY A 111 1.79 13.30 9.49
N CYS A 112 1.14 13.74 8.40
CA CYS A 112 0.70 15.12 8.17
C CYS A 112 -0.78 15.17 7.76
N PRO A 113 -1.44 16.34 7.80
CA PRO A 113 -2.88 16.44 7.53
C PRO A 113 -3.28 16.21 6.05
N GLY A 114 -2.35 15.87 5.21
CA GLY A 114 -2.56 15.65 3.77
C GLY A 114 -1.49 14.77 3.14
N ALA A 115 -1.12 15.07 1.90
CA ALA A 115 -0.01 14.43 1.22
C ALA A 115 1.33 15.03 1.66
N PRO A 116 2.43 14.26 1.61
CA PRO A 116 3.78 14.77 1.88
C PRO A 116 4.18 15.88 0.92
N GLU A 117 4.83 16.91 1.44
CA GLU A 117 5.31 18.06 0.65
C GLU A 117 6.76 17.92 0.18
N SER A 118 7.56 17.10 0.84
CA SER A 118 8.98 16.89 0.49
C SER A 118 9.28 15.46 0.04
N ALA A 119 10.32 15.29 -0.78
CA ALA A 119 10.77 13.99 -1.25
C ALA A 119 11.26 13.10 -0.09
N GLU A 120 11.93 13.69 0.91
CA GLU A 120 12.38 12.97 2.10
C GLU A 120 11.20 12.43 2.91
N HIS A 121 10.12 13.20 3.02
CA HIS A 121 8.90 12.72 3.68
C HIS A 121 8.27 11.57 2.89
N TRP A 122 8.14 11.68 1.57
CA TRP A 122 7.69 10.57 0.72
C TRP A 122 8.56 9.32 0.88
N LEU A 123 9.87 9.49 0.95
CA LEU A 123 10.81 8.39 1.10
C LEU A 123 10.62 7.64 2.42
N SER A 124 10.31 8.36 3.51
CA SER A 124 10.11 7.80 4.85
C SER A 124 8.80 7.01 5.02
N LEU A 125 7.83 7.19 4.12
CA LEU A 125 6.53 6.54 4.26
C LEU A 125 6.59 5.06 3.86
N PRO A 126 6.06 4.16 4.71
CA PRO A 126 5.93 2.76 4.35
C PRO A 126 4.85 2.59 3.29
N SER A 127 5.10 1.71 2.31
CA SER A 127 4.20 1.50 1.17
C SER A 127 2.81 1.04 1.62
N TRP A 128 2.71 0.17 2.64
CA TRP A 128 1.44 -0.31 3.16
C TRP A 128 0.54 0.82 3.71
N ALA A 129 1.13 1.86 4.32
CA ALA A 129 0.37 3.00 4.80
C ALA A 129 -0.25 3.80 3.65
N LEU A 130 0.51 4.00 2.56
CA LEU A 130 0.01 4.61 1.34
C LEU A 130 -1.07 3.75 0.67
N ALA A 131 -0.89 2.42 0.66
CA ALA A 131 -1.91 1.49 0.15
C ALA A 131 -3.21 1.59 0.94
N GLU A 132 -3.18 1.65 2.28
CA GLU A 132 -4.37 1.81 3.11
C GLU A 132 -5.01 3.19 2.98
N ALA A 133 -4.22 4.25 2.85
CA ALA A 133 -4.74 5.61 2.64
C ALA A 133 -5.46 5.80 1.31
N THR A 134 -5.23 4.89 0.35
CA THR A 134 -5.69 5.05 -1.05
C THR A 134 -6.51 3.87 -1.59
N ASN A 135 -6.76 2.83 -0.79
CA ASN A 135 -7.60 1.69 -1.16
C ASN A 135 -9.10 2.04 -1.19
N GLY A 136 -9.93 1.03 -1.29
CA GLY A 136 -11.38 1.15 -1.16
C GLY A 136 -12.04 2.04 -2.20
N GLN A 137 -13.17 2.64 -1.81
CA GLN A 137 -13.98 3.49 -2.70
C GLN A 137 -14.46 4.75 -2.00
N VAL A 138 -14.43 5.86 -2.72
CA VAL A 138 -15.11 7.11 -2.38
C VAL A 138 -16.35 7.20 -3.26
N TRP A 139 -17.53 7.29 -2.64
CA TRP A 139 -18.81 7.29 -3.35
C TRP A 139 -19.37 8.69 -3.56
N ARG A 140 -18.93 9.63 -2.73
CA ARG A 140 -19.26 11.04 -2.80
C ARG A 140 -18.14 11.90 -2.24
N ASP A 141 -17.79 12.95 -2.91
CA ASP A 141 -16.88 14.00 -2.44
C ASP A 141 -17.05 15.24 -3.32
N ASP A 142 -18.14 15.99 -3.09
CA ASP A 142 -18.51 17.11 -3.95
C ASP A 142 -17.57 18.32 -3.76
N LEU A 143 -16.94 18.47 -2.58
CA LEU A 143 -15.85 19.44 -2.37
C LEU A 143 -14.55 19.02 -3.03
N GLY A 144 -14.32 17.71 -3.20
CA GLY A 144 -13.11 17.16 -3.79
C GLY A 144 -11.88 17.15 -2.87
N GLU A 145 -11.98 17.58 -1.61
CA GLU A 145 -10.82 17.71 -0.71
C GLU A 145 -10.22 16.36 -0.34
N PHE A 146 -11.05 15.38 0.01
CA PHE A 146 -10.58 14.03 0.31
C PHE A 146 -9.95 13.39 -0.92
N THR A 147 -10.63 13.48 -2.06
CA THR A 147 -10.20 12.88 -3.33
C THR A 147 -8.94 13.54 -3.87
N ALA A 148 -8.76 14.84 -3.69
CA ALA A 148 -7.55 15.54 -4.11
C ALA A 148 -6.30 15.00 -3.40
N ILE A 149 -6.36 14.83 -2.06
CA ILE A 149 -5.26 14.24 -1.28
C ILE A 149 -5.03 12.79 -1.70
N ARG A 150 -6.11 12.01 -1.83
CA ARG A 150 -6.06 10.61 -2.28
C ARG A 150 -5.34 10.46 -3.63
N ASN A 151 -5.69 11.29 -4.60
CA ASN A 151 -5.09 11.27 -5.93
C ASN A 151 -3.61 11.68 -5.89
N THR A 152 -3.26 12.64 -5.04
CA THR A 152 -1.85 13.01 -4.82
C THR A 152 -1.08 11.82 -4.25
N LEU A 153 -1.63 11.09 -3.28
CA LEU A 153 -0.97 9.90 -2.74
C LEU A 153 -0.87 8.77 -3.76
N LEU A 154 -1.89 8.57 -4.61
CA LEU A 154 -1.90 7.52 -5.65
C LEU A 154 -0.89 7.78 -6.77
N HIS A 155 -0.74 9.03 -7.20
CA HIS A 155 -0.03 9.36 -8.45
C HIS A 155 1.11 10.36 -8.29
N GLY A 156 1.23 11.00 -7.13
CA GLY A 156 2.14 12.11 -6.90
C GLY A 156 3.48 11.74 -6.27
N MET A 157 3.79 10.44 -6.10
CA MET A 157 5.12 10.05 -5.62
C MET A 157 6.19 10.60 -6.57
N PRO A 158 7.13 11.42 -6.08
CA PRO A 158 8.20 11.97 -6.92
C PRO A 158 9.02 10.84 -7.57
N GLU A 159 9.40 11.02 -8.84
CA GLU A 159 10.18 10.02 -9.57
C GLU A 159 11.52 9.73 -8.89
N ASP A 160 12.19 10.73 -8.35
CA ASP A 160 13.43 10.57 -7.60
C ASP A 160 13.26 9.67 -6.36
N VAL A 161 12.11 9.73 -5.69
CA VAL A 161 11.78 8.84 -4.56
C VAL A 161 11.54 7.41 -5.07
N ARG A 162 10.81 7.25 -6.16
CA ARG A 162 10.58 5.94 -6.77
C ARG A 162 11.88 5.29 -7.21
N LEU A 163 12.75 6.03 -7.90
CA LEU A 163 14.07 5.56 -8.32
C LEU A 163 14.93 5.15 -7.13
N LYS A 164 14.90 5.92 -6.05
CA LYS A 164 15.63 5.61 -4.82
C LYS A 164 15.17 4.31 -4.18
N LYS A 165 13.85 4.13 -4.09
CA LYS A 165 13.26 2.87 -3.58
C LYS A 165 13.59 1.69 -4.49
N ILE A 166 13.54 1.84 -5.81
CA ILE A 166 13.93 0.81 -6.78
C ILE A 166 15.41 0.43 -6.63
N ALA A 167 16.32 1.41 -6.51
CA ALA A 167 17.73 1.15 -6.33
C ALA A 167 17.98 0.35 -5.03
N ALA A 168 17.35 0.72 -3.93
CA ALA A 168 17.48 -0.01 -2.67
C ALA A 168 16.95 -1.46 -2.79
N ARG A 169 15.78 -1.68 -3.38
CA ARG A 169 15.23 -3.03 -3.59
C ARG A 169 16.10 -3.87 -4.52
N ALA A 170 16.68 -3.28 -5.57
CA ALA A 170 17.58 -3.99 -6.48
C ALA A 170 18.85 -4.49 -5.77
N VAL A 171 19.47 -3.65 -4.92
CA VAL A 171 20.61 -4.10 -4.08
C VAL A 171 20.20 -5.19 -3.12
N GLU A 172 19.07 -5.06 -2.43
CA GLU A 172 18.57 -6.08 -1.50
C GLU A 172 18.31 -7.42 -2.20
N MET A 173 17.71 -7.42 -3.39
CA MET A 173 17.49 -8.61 -4.19
C MET A 173 18.81 -9.24 -4.61
N ALA A 174 19.77 -8.44 -5.13
CA ALA A 174 21.10 -8.94 -5.51
C ALA A 174 21.81 -9.57 -4.32
N GLN A 175 21.90 -8.86 -3.20
CA GLN A 175 22.61 -9.31 -2.01
C GLN A 175 21.95 -10.52 -1.36
N SER A 176 20.63 -10.55 -1.22
CA SER A 176 19.93 -11.65 -0.56
C SER A 176 19.81 -12.89 -1.45
N GLY A 177 19.38 -12.71 -2.71
CA GLY A 177 19.13 -13.79 -3.67
C GLY A 177 20.39 -14.26 -4.41
N GLN A 178 20.93 -13.40 -5.29
CA GLN A 178 22.02 -13.77 -6.18
C GLN A 178 23.35 -14.04 -5.45
N TYR A 179 23.59 -13.37 -4.30
CA TYR A 179 24.86 -13.52 -3.58
C TYR A 179 24.75 -14.40 -2.32
N ASN A 180 23.93 -14.02 -1.33
CA ASN A 180 23.99 -14.63 -0.01
C ASN A 180 23.28 -15.99 0.10
N TYR A 181 22.20 -16.24 -0.64
CA TYR A 181 21.45 -17.48 -0.51
C TYR A 181 22.34 -18.72 -0.67
N LEU A 182 23.03 -18.84 -1.81
CA LEU A 182 23.93 -19.97 -2.05
C LEU A 182 25.19 -19.93 -1.18
N ARG A 183 25.69 -18.75 -0.85
CA ARG A 183 26.86 -18.60 0.02
C ARG A 183 26.57 -19.16 1.42
N CYS A 184 25.40 -18.87 1.99
CA CYS A 184 25.01 -19.45 3.27
C CYS A 184 24.89 -20.98 3.20
N LEU A 185 24.31 -21.52 2.14
CA LEU A 185 24.23 -22.98 1.96
C LEU A 185 25.61 -23.63 1.86
N ARG A 186 26.56 -23.05 1.10
CA ARG A 186 27.93 -23.55 0.99
C ARG A 186 28.70 -23.54 2.32
N HIS A 187 28.34 -22.63 3.24
CA HIS A 187 28.86 -22.59 4.61
C HIS A 187 28.13 -23.51 5.59
N GLY A 188 27.10 -24.25 5.13
CA GLY A 188 26.28 -25.09 6.02
C GLY A 188 25.25 -24.33 6.85
N GLU A 189 25.04 -23.05 6.59
CA GLU A 189 24.17 -22.14 7.33
C GLU A 189 22.76 -22.13 6.72
N ALA A 190 22.05 -23.26 6.80
CA ALA A 190 20.72 -23.43 6.18
C ALA A 190 19.67 -22.42 6.72
N GLY A 191 19.72 -22.10 8.01
CA GLY A 191 18.82 -21.08 8.61
C GLY A 191 19.05 -19.70 8.02
N SER A 192 20.33 -19.28 7.87
CA SER A 192 20.69 -18.02 7.25
C SER A 192 20.30 -17.95 5.77
N ALA A 193 20.39 -19.08 5.06
CA ALA A 193 19.93 -19.17 3.69
C ALA A 193 18.40 -18.94 3.57
N GLN A 194 17.60 -19.46 4.50
CA GLN A 194 16.15 -19.21 4.53
C GLN A 194 15.83 -17.73 4.84
N LEU A 195 16.59 -17.08 5.73
CA LEU A 195 16.44 -15.64 5.98
C LEU A 195 16.77 -14.82 4.73
N ALA A 196 17.87 -15.16 4.04
CA ALA A 196 18.25 -14.52 2.79
C ALA A 196 17.17 -14.71 1.71
N LEU A 197 16.62 -15.91 1.57
CA LEU A 197 15.54 -16.22 0.63
C LEU A 197 14.27 -15.43 0.94
N THR A 198 13.89 -15.33 2.22
CA THR A 198 12.73 -14.54 2.64
C THR A 198 12.91 -13.06 2.34
N GLU A 199 14.10 -12.51 2.57
CA GLU A 199 14.43 -11.13 2.23
C GLU A 199 14.40 -10.88 0.72
N PHE A 200 14.92 -11.81 -0.08
CA PHE A 200 14.81 -11.76 -1.54
C PHE A 200 13.35 -11.67 -1.99
N VAL A 201 12.48 -12.55 -1.49
CA VAL A 201 11.06 -12.54 -1.85
C VAL A 201 10.38 -11.24 -1.44
N ARG A 202 10.64 -10.73 -0.23
CA ARG A 202 10.11 -9.43 0.23
C ARG A 202 10.52 -8.29 -0.68
N SER A 203 11.81 -8.20 -0.98
CA SER A 203 12.36 -7.12 -1.82
C SER A 203 11.86 -7.23 -3.26
N SER A 204 11.69 -8.46 -3.77
CA SER A 204 11.09 -8.72 -5.09
C SER A 204 9.64 -8.28 -5.16
N CYS A 205 8.82 -8.58 -4.14
CA CYS A 205 7.45 -8.09 -4.06
C CYS A 205 7.42 -6.56 -4.12
N SER A 206 8.19 -5.90 -3.26
CA SER A 206 8.26 -4.43 -3.21
C SER A 206 8.72 -3.84 -4.56
N MET A 207 9.75 -4.43 -5.20
CA MET A 207 10.23 -4.06 -6.51
C MET A 207 9.12 -4.11 -7.56
N ILE A 208 8.36 -5.20 -7.61
CA ILE A 208 7.27 -5.38 -8.58
C ILE A 208 6.20 -4.30 -8.41
N PHE A 209 5.80 -3.98 -7.17
CA PHE A 209 4.86 -2.88 -6.91
C PHE A 209 5.41 -1.51 -7.37
N LEU A 210 6.69 -1.21 -7.10
CA LEU A 210 7.36 0.03 -7.54
C LEU A 210 7.42 0.14 -9.07
N LEU A 211 7.69 -0.96 -9.78
CA LEU A 211 7.69 -1.01 -11.25
C LEU A 211 6.29 -0.84 -11.84
N ASN A 212 5.24 -1.17 -11.11
CA ASN A 212 3.85 -0.91 -11.47
C ASN A 212 3.33 0.47 -11.01
N ARG A 213 4.13 1.29 -10.32
CA ARG A 213 3.71 2.57 -9.71
C ARG A 213 2.49 2.39 -8.79
N ARG A 214 2.47 1.28 -8.06
CA ARG A 214 1.43 0.92 -7.09
C ARG A 214 2.02 0.82 -5.70
N HIS A 215 1.23 1.11 -4.69
CA HIS A 215 1.63 0.93 -3.30
C HIS A 215 1.47 -0.53 -2.90
N GLU A 216 2.53 -1.12 -2.38
CA GLU A 216 2.52 -2.47 -1.85
C GLU A 216 1.67 -2.51 -0.56
N PRO A 217 0.66 -3.38 -0.46
CA PRO A 217 -0.13 -3.52 0.75
C PRO A 217 0.65 -4.25 1.85
N TYR A 218 0.06 -4.31 3.04
CA TYR A 218 0.59 -5.11 4.14
C TYR A 218 0.81 -6.58 3.71
N TYR A 219 1.87 -7.21 4.20
CA TYR A 219 2.35 -8.54 3.73
C TYR A 219 1.26 -9.60 3.61
N LYS A 220 0.21 -9.54 4.46
CA LYS A 220 -0.94 -10.47 4.43
C LYS A 220 -1.64 -10.51 3.06
N TRP A 221 -1.59 -9.42 2.31
CA TRP A 221 -2.32 -9.25 1.05
C TRP A 221 -1.43 -9.12 -0.18
N VAL A 222 -0.10 -9.14 0.01
CA VAL A 222 0.85 -8.81 -1.07
C VAL A 222 0.72 -9.71 -2.29
N PHE A 223 0.64 -11.03 -2.10
CA PHE A 223 0.51 -11.97 -3.21
C PHE A 223 -0.85 -11.87 -3.92
N ARG A 224 -1.91 -11.59 -3.15
CA ARG A 224 -3.25 -11.38 -3.72
C ARG A 224 -3.29 -10.12 -4.57
N ALA A 225 -2.76 -9.02 -4.07
CA ALA A 225 -2.67 -7.75 -4.79
C ALA A 225 -1.69 -7.83 -5.98
N MET A 226 -0.61 -8.62 -5.88
CA MET A 226 0.32 -8.82 -6.98
C MET A 226 -0.34 -9.48 -8.19
N ALA A 227 -1.28 -10.38 -8.01
CA ALA A 227 -2.01 -11.02 -9.09
C ALA A 227 -2.84 -10.05 -9.93
N GLU A 228 -3.12 -8.84 -9.41
CA GLU A 228 -3.90 -7.78 -10.07
C GLU A 228 -3.01 -6.75 -10.79
N LEU A 229 -1.68 -6.92 -10.77
CA LEU A 229 -0.73 -5.99 -11.39
C LEU A 229 -0.60 -6.25 -12.90
N ASP A 230 -0.38 -5.18 -13.67
CA ASP A 230 -0.20 -5.26 -15.12
C ASP A 230 1.15 -5.86 -15.53
N LYS A 231 2.19 -5.63 -14.70
CA LYS A 231 3.57 -6.01 -14.98
C LYS A 231 4.07 -7.00 -13.95
N LEU A 232 4.77 -8.03 -14.42
CA LEU A 232 5.45 -9.03 -13.58
C LEU A 232 4.52 -9.79 -12.61
N SER A 233 3.20 -9.72 -12.76
CA SER A 233 2.25 -10.50 -11.95
C SER A 233 2.44 -12.02 -12.11
N SER A 234 2.96 -12.46 -13.25
CA SER A 234 3.31 -13.87 -13.51
C SER A 234 4.43 -14.41 -12.60
N LEU A 235 5.22 -13.52 -11.96
CA LEU A 235 6.27 -13.94 -11.01
C LEU A 235 5.70 -14.37 -9.65
N LYS A 236 4.41 -14.14 -9.40
CA LYS A 236 3.76 -14.50 -8.13
C LYS A 236 4.01 -15.96 -7.74
N ASP A 237 3.75 -16.89 -8.66
CA ASP A 237 3.87 -18.33 -8.37
C ASP A 237 5.33 -18.74 -8.16
N ALA A 238 6.27 -18.11 -8.86
CA ALA A 238 7.71 -18.33 -8.67
C ALA A 238 8.17 -17.84 -7.28
N LEU A 239 7.69 -16.68 -6.83
CA LEU A 239 7.98 -16.15 -5.50
C LEU A 239 7.35 -17.00 -4.38
N GLU A 240 6.11 -17.48 -4.56
CA GLU A 240 5.48 -18.41 -3.62
C GLU A 240 6.24 -19.76 -3.58
N PHE A 241 6.71 -20.26 -4.74
CA PHE A 241 7.52 -21.47 -4.80
C PHE A 241 8.83 -21.34 -3.99
N LEU A 242 9.50 -20.18 -4.02
CA LEU A 242 10.70 -19.96 -3.23
C LEU A 242 10.43 -20.13 -1.71
N LEU A 243 9.25 -19.75 -1.23
CA LEU A 243 8.87 -19.87 0.18
C LEU A 243 8.36 -21.25 0.56
N LEU A 244 7.55 -21.87 -0.30
CA LEU A 244 6.76 -23.07 0.02
C LEU A 244 7.32 -24.35 -0.61
N GLY A 245 8.12 -24.22 -1.68
CA GLY A 245 8.63 -25.35 -2.45
C GLY A 245 9.74 -26.11 -1.73
N GLU A 246 10.03 -27.29 -2.26
CA GLU A 246 11.09 -28.17 -1.75
C GLU A 246 12.45 -27.44 -1.69
N ASN A 247 13.30 -27.83 -0.74
CA ASN A 247 14.62 -27.24 -0.53
C ASN A 247 15.67 -27.78 -1.55
N ASP A 248 15.33 -27.76 -2.83
CA ASP A 248 16.30 -27.96 -3.91
C ASP A 248 17.04 -26.66 -4.20
N SER A 249 18.29 -26.57 -3.76
CA SER A 249 19.10 -25.35 -3.88
C SER A 249 19.38 -24.94 -5.31
N LYS A 250 19.55 -25.89 -6.24
CA LYS A 250 19.79 -25.58 -7.66
C LYS A 250 18.56 -25.08 -8.35
N LEU A 251 17.40 -25.66 -8.03
CA LEU A 251 16.14 -25.21 -8.57
C LEU A 251 15.81 -23.81 -8.06
N LYS A 252 15.96 -23.55 -6.75
CA LYS A 252 15.75 -22.22 -6.17
C LYS A 252 16.72 -21.18 -6.70
N GLU A 253 18.00 -21.55 -6.94
CA GLU A 253 18.98 -20.66 -7.60
C GLU A 253 18.48 -20.25 -8.99
N GLY A 254 18.07 -21.22 -9.82
CA GLY A 254 17.53 -20.92 -11.15
C GLY A 254 16.30 -19.99 -11.10
N VAL A 255 15.38 -20.23 -10.17
CA VAL A 255 14.20 -19.36 -10.00
C VAL A 255 14.57 -17.95 -9.56
N ILE A 256 15.56 -17.78 -8.67
CA ILE A 256 16.08 -16.46 -8.27
C ILE A 256 16.62 -15.71 -9.50
N GLU A 257 17.46 -16.36 -10.31
CA GLU A 257 18.04 -15.74 -11.52
C GLU A 257 16.96 -15.38 -12.55
N ASP A 258 15.95 -16.24 -12.76
CA ASP A 258 14.83 -15.94 -13.67
C ASP A 258 13.99 -14.74 -13.21
N ILE A 259 13.78 -14.60 -11.88
CA ILE A 259 13.10 -13.44 -11.31
C ILE A 259 13.95 -12.18 -11.51
N CYS A 260 15.25 -12.24 -11.22
CA CYS A 260 16.16 -11.11 -11.42
C CYS A 260 16.20 -10.68 -12.89
N ALA A 261 16.33 -11.64 -13.82
CA ALA A 261 16.31 -11.38 -15.25
C ALA A 261 15.02 -10.69 -15.72
N SER A 262 13.86 -11.12 -15.19
CA SER A 262 12.56 -10.51 -15.50
C SER A 262 12.46 -9.08 -14.98
N VAL A 263 12.95 -8.83 -13.76
CA VAL A 263 13.00 -7.47 -13.16
C VAL A 263 13.94 -6.56 -13.96
N ILE A 264 15.15 -7.05 -14.33
CA ILE A 264 16.11 -6.32 -15.17
C ILE A 264 15.48 -5.95 -16.51
N ALA A 265 14.79 -6.90 -17.16
CA ALA A 265 14.11 -6.64 -18.43
C ALA A 265 13.07 -5.51 -18.30
N GLU A 266 12.25 -5.52 -17.24
CA GLU A 266 11.27 -4.45 -17.00
C GLU A 266 11.95 -3.12 -16.62
N MET A 267 13.06 -3.13 -15.86
CA MET A 267 13.84 -1.91 -15.59
C MET A 267 14.37 -1.28 -16.89
N ARG A 268 14.85 -2.09 -17.84
CA ARG A 268 15.28 -1.62 -19.16
C ARG A 268 14.14 -1.05 -19.99
N VAL A 269 12.97 -1.70 -19.98
CA VAL A 269 11.75 -1.20 -20.65
C VAL A 269 11.33 0.16 -20.12
N GLN A 270 11.51 0.40 -18.81
CA GLN A 270 11.22 1.69 -18.17
C GLN A 270 12.38 2.68 -18.26
N GLU A 271 13.47 2.37 -18.98
CA GLU A 271 14.65 3.23 -19.14
C GLU A 271 15.34 3.57 -17.80
N LEU A 272 15.28 2.67 -16.83
CA LEU A 272 15.87 2.84 -15.50
C LEU A 272 17.34 2.42 -15.46
N THR A 273 17.80 1.70 -16.48
CA THR A 273 19.16 1.18 -16.60
C THR A 273 19.52 0.88 -18.05
N ASP A 274 20.79 1.06 -18.41
CA ASP A 274 21.38 0.67 -19.71
C ASP A 274 22.40 -0.48 -19.55
N SER A 275 22.65 -0.93 -18.32
CA SER A 275 23.59 -2.02 -18.01
C SER A 275 23.25 -3.31 -18.77
N SER A 276 24.28 -4.00 -19.26
CA SER A 276 24.16 -5.33 -19.87
C SER A 276 24.40 -6.46 -18.86
N SER A 277 24.65 -6.15 -17.59
CA SER A 277 24.90 -7.14 -16.53
C SER A 277 23.67 -8.00 -16.26
N ASP A 278 23.92 -9.24 -15.82
CA ASP A 278 22.88 -10.11 -15.24
C ASP A 278 22.79 -9.96 -13.72
N TYR A 279 23.69 -9.18 -13.09
CA TYR A 279 23.72 -8.94 -11.67
C TYR A 279 22.95 -7.66 -11.32
N LEU A 280 21.91 -7.81 -10.52
CA LEU A 280 20.91 -6.75 -10.30
C LEU A 280 21.48 -5.51 -9.59
N GLU A 281 22.55 -5.64 -8.79
CA GLU A 281 23.20 -4.51 -8.11
C GLU A 281 23.78 -3.48 -9.09
N ASP A 282 24.28 -3.91 -10.27
CA ASP A 282 24.79 -2.98 -11.28
C ASP A 282 23.67 -2.07 -11.82
N HIS A 283 22.46 -2.60 -11.93
CA HIS A 283 21.27 -1.85 -12.33
C HIS A 283 20.76 -0.89 -11.22
N ALA A 284 21.02 -1.25 -9.96
CA ALA A 284 20.70 -0.38 -8.83
C ALA A 284 21.52 0.93 -8.87
N PHE A 285 22.80 0.83 -9.12
CA PHE A 285 23.68 2.00 -9.24
C PHE A 285 23.26 2.91 -10.38
N GLU A 286 22.94 2.34 -11.55
CA GLU A 286 22.46 3.14 -12.67
C GLU A 286 21.09 3.82 -12.39
N ALA A 287 20.17 3.13 -11.75
CA ALA A 287 18.91 3.74 -11.32
C ALA A 287 19.14 4.90 -10.35
N GLN A 288 20.09 4.75 -9.41
CA GLN A 288 20.45 5.83 -8.48
C GLN A 288 21.08 7.03 -9.18
N GLU A 289 21.92 6.82 -10.20
CA GLU A 289 22.53 7.91 -10.97
C GLU A 289 21.50 8.72 -11.77
N ARG A 290 20.35 8.16 -12.13
CA ARG A 290 19.25 8.88 -12.79
C ARG A 290 18.44 9.79 -11.86
N ILE A 291 18.67 9.74 -10.55
CA ILE A 291 18.02 10.63 -9.57
C ILE A 291 18.54 12.06 -9.79
N THR A 292 17.63 13.00 -9.99
CA THR A 292 17.96 14.40 -10.27
C THR A 292 18.28 15.20 -9.00
N SER A 293 17.57 14.93 -7.91
CA SER A 293 17.80 15.54 -6.60
C SER A 293 19.14 15.12 -6.01
N ARG A 294 20.02 16.11 -5.77
CA ARG A 294 21.33 15.84 -5.14
C ARG A 294 21.22 15.23 -3.74
N SER A 295 20.26 15.69 -2.93
CA SER A 295 20.04 15.18 -1.58
C SER A 295 19.65 13.70 -1.58
N ILE A 296 18.68 13.34 -2.43
CA ILE A 296 18.20 11.95 -2.54
C ILE A 296 19.28 11.04 -3.16
N ARG A 297 19.96 11.49 -4.22
CA ARG A 297 21.02 10.72 -4.88
C ARG A 297 22.22 10.45 -3.97
N ALA A 298 22.54 11.38 -3.06
CA ALA A 298 23.67 11.26 -2.13
C ALA A 298 23.39 10.33 -0.93
N MET A 299 22.13 9.91 -0.72
CA MET A 299 21.78 8.94 0.31
C MET A 299 22.42 7.58 0.03
N HIS A 300 22.71 6.82 1.09
CA HIS A 300 23.21 5.46 0.94
C HIS A 300 22.26 4.64 0.06
N ILE A 301 22.80 3.80 -0.84
CA ILE A 301 22.00 3.10 -1.85
C ILE A 301 20.87 2.26 -1.26
N MET A 302 21.05 1.72 -0.07
CA MET A 302 20.03 0.91 0.62
C MET A 302 19.01 1.73 1.45
N GLU A 303 19.09 3.04 1.45
CA GLU A 303 18.04 3.89 2.01
C GLU A 303 16.89 3.99 1.01
N GLY A 304 15.70 3.43 1.36
CA GLY A 304 14.57 3.47 0.41
C GLY A 304 13.34 2.67 0.83
#